data_c9e33ed2e696cea71f8646b0fecf58b2
#
_entry.id   c9e33ed2e696cea71f8646b0fecf58b2
#
_cell.length_a   1.000
_cell.length_b   1.000
_cell.length_c   1.000
_cell.angle_alpha   90.00
_cell.angle_beta   90.00
_cell.angle_gamma   90.00
#
_symmetry.space_group_name_H-M   'P 1'
#
loop_
_entity.id
_entity.type
_entity.pdbx_description
1 polymer ?
#
loop_
_entity_poly.entity_id
_entity_poly.type
_entity_poly.pdbx_seq_one_letter_code
_entity_poly.pdbx_strand_id
1 'polypeptide(L)'
;MLKAKTDPPLPIPSWERRMPEFKGGEEARIREAYARRQKGPQDTYSFLNPSYVLQIQERDSELLSMLSHYGVGRLEAKKVLEIGCGAGYWLRAFLQWGALPENVFGIDLLPERIEQARKLCPHGVRLECGNAAALGFPDASFDLVLQSTVFTSILDPEMRQRVAAEMLRVLKPGGFALWYDFFVDNPRNPDVRGVRRREIRQLFPGCQIHLRHITLAPPIGRLVGHYSPFVYMLLSRSKILCTHYLGLIKKN
;
A
#
# COMPACT_ATOMS: atom_id res chain seq x y z
N MET A 1 1.14 32.40 -29.01
CA MET A 1 0.34 31.99 -27.84
C MET A 1 -0.60 30.86 -28.25
N LEU A 2 -0.19 29.62 -28.04
CA LEU A 2 -1.02 28.42 -28.27
C LEU A 2 -1.86 28.18 -27.02
N LYS A 3 -3.17 28.34 -27.10
CA LYS A 3 -4.10 27.94 -26.04
C LYS A 3 -4.10 26.40 -25.95
N ALA A 4 -3.67 25.88 -24.84
CA ALA A 4 -3.82 24.45 -24.51
C ALA A 4 -5.33 24.12 -24.55
N LYS A 5 -5.72 23.21 -25.45
CA LYS A 5 -7.04 22.58 -25.41
C LYS A 5 -7.08 21.71 -24.14
N THR A 6 -7.90 22.11 -23.18
CA THR A 6 -8.26 21.21 -22.06
C THR A 6 -9.22 20.17 -22.62
N ASP A 7 -8.82 18.92 -22.64
CA ASP A 7 -9.71 17.81 -22.96
C ASP A 7 -10.89 17.81 -21.98
N PRO A 8 -12.11 17.48 -22.45
CA PRO A 8 -13.28 17.40 -21.57
C PRO A 8 -13.04 16.34 -20.49
N PRO A 9 -13.55 16.57 -19.26
CA PRO A 9 -13.44 15.56 -18.20
C PRO A 9 -14.06 14.25 -18.68
N LEU A 10 -13.33 13.14 -18.45
CA LEU A 10 -13.81 11.81 -18.77
C LEU A 10 -15.17 11.56 -18.09
N PRO A 11 -16.11 10.86 -18.77
CA PRO A 11 -17.43 10.58 -18.20
C PRO A 11 -17.26 9.81 -16.89
N ILE A 12 -18.01 10.25 -15.87
CA ILE A 12 -18.09 9.61 -14.55
C ILE A 12 -18.45 8.14 -14.74
N PRO A 13 -17.57 7.20 -14.38
CA PRO A 13 -17.84 5.78 -14.59
C PRO A 13 -19.09 5.32 -13.85
N SER A 14 -19.80 4.35 -14.41
CA SER A 14 -21.09 3.83 -13.90
C SER A 14 -21.01 3.20 -12.49
N TRP A 15 -19.81 2.98 -11.95
CA TRP A 15 -19.56 2.44 -10.60
C TRP A 15 -19.64 3.48 -9.48
N GLU A 16 -19.50 4.78 -9.77
CA GLU A 16 -19.74 5.84 -8.74
C GLU A 16 -21.16 5.80 -8.20
N ARG A 17 -22.09 5.19 -8.91
CA ARG A 17 -23.52 5.05 -8.53
C ARG A 17 -23.82 3.83 -7.67
N ARG A 18 -22.82 3.01 -7.30
CA ARG A 18 -23.00 1.77 -6.53
C ARG A 18 -22.08 1.67 -5.31
N MET A 19 -21.81 2.80 -4.64
CA MET A 19 -21.16 2.71 -3.33
C MET A 19 -22.20 2.22 -2.31
N PRO A 20 -22.10 1.00 -1.77
CA PRO A 20 -22.89 0.66 -0.59
C PRO A 20 -22.43 1.59 0.54
N GLU A 21 -23.37 2.36 1.09
CA GLU A 21 -23.12 3.05 2.36
C GLU A 21 -22.81 1.99 3.40
N PHE A 22 -21.55 1.97 3.86
CA PHE A 22 -21.16 1.09 4.96
C PHE A 22 -21.90 1.56 6.23
N LYS A 23 -22.74 0.68 6.77
CA LYS A 23 -23.39 0.90 8.08
C LYS A 23 -22.29 0.99 9.13
N GLY A 24 -22.03 2.20 9.61
CA GLY A 24 -21.18 2.47 10.77
C GLY A 24 -19.86 3.14 10.43
N GLY A 25 -19.84 4.42 10.20
CA GLY A 25 -18.75 5.36 10.52
C GLY A 25 -17.27 5.01 10.25
N GLU A 26 -16.91 3.79 9.77
CA GLU A 26 -15.50 3.38 9.65
C GLU A 26 -14.76 4.22 8.60
N GLU A 27 -15.38 4.51 7.46
CA GLU A 27 -14.79 5.43 6.48
C GLU A 27 -14.62 6.83 7.06
N ALA A 28 -15.65 7.33 7.75
CA ALA A 28 -15.59 8.63 8.42
C ALA A 28 -14.49 8.64 9.48
N ARG A 29 -14.40 7.58 10.31
CA ARG A 29 -13.34 7.41 11.30
C ARG A 29 -11.94 7.43 10.66
N ILE A 30 -11.76 6.69 9.54
CA ILE A 30 -10.48 6.68 8.82
C ILE A 30 -10.15 8.08 8.30
N ARG A 31 -11.10 8.78 7.65
CA ARG A 31 -10.91 10.15 7.16
C ARG A 31 -10.51 11.11 8.29
N GLU A 32 -11.18 11.07 9.43
CA GLU A 32 -10.85 11.87 10.60
C GLU A 32 -9.47 11.54 11.17
N ALA A 33 -9.12 10.25 11.27
CA ALA A 33 -7.81 9.82 11.74
C ALA A 33 -6.69 10.35 10.85
N TYR A 34 -6.87 10.33 9.53
CA TYR A 34 -5.89 10.89 8.59
C TYR A 34 -5.84 12.41 8.64
N ALA A 35 -6.97 13.10 8.78
CA ALA A 35 -7.01 14.56 8.97
C ALA A 35 -6.24 15.00 10.24
N ARG A 36 -6.36 14.22 11.33
CA ARG A 36 -5.54 14.45 12.55
C ARG A 36 -4.03 14.26 12.30
N ARG A 37 -3.66 13.21 11.56
CA ARG A 37 -2.24 12.91 11.25
C ARG A 37 -1.58 13.97 10.37
N GLN A 38 -2.31 14.61 9.47
CA GLN A 38 -1.77 15.69 8.63
C GLN A 38 -1.30 16.90 9.42
N LYS A 39 -1.84 17.11 10.64
CA LYS A 39 -1.43 18.19 11.55
C LYS A 39 -0.16 17.85 12.35
N GLY A 40 0.35 16.63 12.25
CA GLY A 40 1.55 16.17 12.95
C GLY A 40 2.86 16.58 12.25
N PRO A 41 4.02 16.23 12.86
CA PRO A 41 5.34 16.53 12.30
C PRO A 41 5.52 15.93 10.90
N GLN A 42 5.84 16.78 9.92
CA GLN A 42 6.02 16.37 8.52
C GLN A 42 7.38 15.69 8.27
N ASP A 43 8.38 16.00 9.10
CA ASP A 43 9.77 15.57 8.88
C ASP A 43 10.03 14.08 9.09
N THR A 44 9.12 13.38 9.77
CA THR A 44 9.27 11.95 10.06
C THR A 44 9.39 11.10 8.79
N TYR A 45 8.67 11.48 7.74
CA TYR A 45 8.62 10.78 6.45
C TYR A 45 9.35 11.55 5.33
N SER A 46 10.26 12.42 5.69
CA SER A 46 11.09 13.16 4.73
C SER A 46 12.23 12.28 4.22
N PHE A 47 12.52 12.34 2.93
CA PHE A 47 13.73 11.74 2.34
C PHE A 47 15.03 12.39 2.81
N LEU A 48 14.95 13.51 3.53
CA LEU A 48 16.10 14.09 4.24
C LEU A 48 16.33 13.44 5.62
N ASN A 49 15.42 12.57 6.07
CA ASN A 49 15.59 11.80 7.30
C ASN A 49 16.32 10.49 7.01
N PRO A 50 17.59 10.30 7.45
CA PRO A 50 18.37 9.12 7.15
C PRO A 50 17.69 7.81 7.58
N SER A 51 17.02 7.81 8.72
CA SER A 51 16.32 6.62 9.24
C SER A 51 15.16 6.20 8.34
N TYR A 52 14.45 7.17 7.76
CA TYR A 52 13.36 6.90 6.82
C TYR A 52 13.89 6.37 5.48
N VAL A 53 15.00 6.93 4.99
CA VAL A 53 15.66 6.45 3.76
C VAL A 53 16.12 5.01 3.93
N LEU A 54 16.78 4.66 5.03
CA LEU A 54 17.22 3.28 5.31
C LEU A 54 16.04 2.30 5.35
N GLN A 55 14.93 2.69 5.99
CA GLN A 55 13.71 1.88 6.03
C GLN A 55 13.14 1.63 4.63
N ILE A 56 13.08 2.66 3.79
CA ILE A 56 12.58 2.55 2.42
C ILE A 56 13.49 1.65 1.59
N GLN A 57 14.80 1.86 1.63
CA GLN A 57 15.77 1.07 0.87
C GLN A 57 15.74 -0.41 1.27
N GLU A 58 15.66 -0.71 2.58
CA GLU A 58 15.50 -2.08 3.07
C GLU A 58 14.23 -2.72 2.50
N ARG A 59 13.10 -2.03 2.60
CA ARG A 59 11.79 -2.51 2.17
C ARG A 59 11.73 -2.75 0.67
N ASP A 60 12.21 -1.82 -0.13
CA ASP A 60 12.19 -1.90 -1.58
C ASP A 60 13.13 -3.01 -2.10
N SER A 61 14.32 -3.12 -1.52
CA SER A 61 15.27 -4.18 -1.83
C SER A 61 14.73 -5.57 -1.48
N GLU A 62 14.12 -5.73 -0.31
CA GLU A 62 13.50 -6.99 0.10
C GLU A 62 12.30 -7.36 -0.77
N LEU A 63 11.47 -6.39 -1.17
CA LEU A 63 10.36 -6.65 -2.08
C LEU A 63 10.84 -7.11 -3.44
N LEU A 64 11.81 -6.43 -4.05
CA LEU A 64 12.40 -6.82 -5.33
C LEU A 64 13.03 -8.21 -5.26
N SER A 65 13.74 -8.53 -4.17
CA SER A 65 14.27 -9.87 -3.92
C SER A 65 13.17 -10.93 -3.87
N MET A 66 12.05 -10.64 -3.20
CA MET A 66 10.91 -11.57 -3.16
C MET A 66 10.25 -11.73 -4.53
N LEU A 67 10.00 -10.64 -5.25
CA LEU A 67 9.40 -10.69 -6.59
C LEU A 67 10.26 -11.53 -7.54
N SER A 68 11.57 -11.36 -7.51
CA SER A 68 12.51 -12.17 -8.29
C SER A 68 12.49 -13.63 -7.87
N HIS A 69 12.58 -13.94 -6.57
CA HIS A 69 12.58 -15.29 -6.04
C HIS A 69 11.32 -16.10 -6.40
N TYR A 70 10.17 -15.44 -6.38
CA TYR A 70 8.87 -16.07 -6.71
C TYR A 70 8.51 -15.98 -8.19
N GLY A 71 9.43 -15.56 -9.04
CA GLY A 71 9.30 -15.61 -10.50
C GLY A 71 8.26 -14.64 -11.08
N VAL A 72 8.08 -13.46 -10.45
CA VAL A 72 7.15 -12.45 -10.98
C VAL A 72 7.61 -11.95 -12.36
N GLY A 73 8.92 -11.96 -12.61
CA GLY A 73 9.48 -11.58 -13.90
C GLY A 73 9.48 -10.07 -14.15
N ARG A 74 9.56 -9.70 -15.43
CA ARG A 74 9.61 -8.29 -15.86
C ARG A 74 8.28 -7.59 -15.64
N LEU A 75 8.33 -6.34 -15.17
CA LEU A 75 7.15 -5.59 -14.75
C LEU A 75 6.44 -4.85 -15.89
N GLU A 76 7.06 -4.71 -17.07
CA GLU A 76 6.49 -3.97 -18.20
C GLU A 76 5.10 -4.48 -18.61
N ALA A 77 4.93 -5.79 -18.61
CA ALA A 77 3.66 -6.43 -18.98
C ALA A 77 2.71 -6.70 -17.81
N LYS A 78 3.11 -6.32 -16.58
CA LYS A 78 2.33 -6.59 -15.37
C LYS A 78 1.41 -5.43 -15.04
N LYS A 79 0.11 -5.74 -14.86
CA LYS A 79 -0.85 -4.78 -14.31
C LYS A 79 -0.76 -4.78 -12.79
N VAL A 80 -0.49 -3.61 -12.22
CA VAL A 80 -0.29 -3.39 -10.79
C VAL A 80 -1.38 -2.47 -10.26
N LEU A 81 -2.05 -2.85 -9.18
CA LEU A 81 -2.98 -2.02 -8.44
C LEU A 81 -2.43 -1.78 -7.03
N GLU A 82 -2.39 -0.53 -6.58
CA GLU A 82 -2.19 -0.19 -5.17
C GLU A 82 -3.50 0.27 -4.56
N ILE A 83 -3.95 -0.40 -3.50
CA ILE A 83 -5.05 0.06 -2.66
C ILE A 83 -4.51 0.90 -1.51
N GLY A 84 -5.14 2.05 -1.23
CA GLY A 84 -4.60 3.04 -0.29
C GLY A 84 -3.31 3.67 -0.78
N CYS A 85 -3.27 4.10 -2.05
CA CYS A 85 -2.04 4.52 -2.71
C CYS A 85 -1.45 5.84 -2.17
N GLY A 86 -2.18 6.56 -1.34
CA GLY A 86 -1.74 7.82 -0.78
C GLY A 86 -1.28 8.79 -1.86
N ALA A 87 -0.09 9.39 -1.68
CA ALA A 87 0.54 10.25 -2.67
C ALA A 87 1.31 9.49 -3.77
N GLY A 88 1.10 8.18 -3.92
CA GLY A 88 1.61 7.37 -5.02
C GLY A 88 3.10 6.99 -4.91
N TYR A 89 3.61 6.79 -3.69
CA TYR A 89 5.00 6.36 -3.52
C TYR A 89 5.30 5.04 -4.26
N TRP A 90 4.53 3.99 -3.96
CA TRP A 90 4.75 2.69 -4.56
C TRP A 90 4.44 2.66 -6.06
N LEU A 91 3.46 3.46 -6.51
CA LEU A 91 3.18 3.59 -7.93
C LEU A 91 4.43 4.06 -8.69
N ARG A 92 5.09 5.11 -8.17
CA ARG A 92 6.36 5.61 -8.77
C ARG A 92 7.51 4.62 -8.62
N ALA A 93 7.57 3.87 -7.52
CA ALA A 93 8.57 2.82 -7.34
C ALA A 93 8.40 1.71 -8.40
N PHE A 94 7.18 1.24 -8.66
CA PHE A 94 6.92 0.26 -9.73
C PHE A 94 7.33 0.78 -11.11
N LEU A 95 7.07 2.06 -11.41
CA LEU A 95 7.53 2.68 -12.66
C LEU A 95 9.07 2.68 -12.75
N GLN A 96 9.74 3.04 -11.66
CA GLN A 96 11.21 3.00 -11.58
C GLN A 96 11.76 1.60 -11.76
N TRP A 97 11.02 0.56 -11.37
CA TRP A 97 11.37 -0.85 -11.54
C TRP A 97 10.98 -1.43 -12.91
N GLY A 98 10.45 -0.59 -13.81
CA GLY A 98 10.17 -0.93 -15.21
C GLY A 98 8.71 -1.20 -15.54
N ALA A 99 7.76 -0.97 -14.63
CA ALA A 99 6.34 -1.04 -14.99
C ALA A 99 5.96 0.11 -15.94
N LEU A 100 5.09 -0.13 -16.90
CA LEU A 100 4.59 0.91 -17.80
C LEU A 100 3.48 1.72 -17.12
N PRO A 101 3.43 3.06 -17.30
CA PRO A 101 2.44 3.91 -16.63
C PRO A 101 0.99 3.46 -16.84
N GLU A 102 0.62 3.02 -18.04
CA GLU A 102 -0.72 2.53 -18.38
C GLU A 102 -1.10 1.21 -17.69
N ASN A 103 -0.13 0.52 -17.11
CA ASN A 103 -0.30 -0.71 -16.35
C ASN A 103 -0.29 -0.49 -14.82
N VAL A 104 -0.15 0.76 -14.36
CA VAL A 104 -0.08 1.12 -12.94
C VAL A 104 -1.35 1.85 -12.52
N PHE A 105 -2.00 1.33 -11.47
CA PHE A 105 -3.28 1.79 -10.98
C PHE A 105 -3.19 2.06 -9.48
N GLY A 106 -3.84 3.12 -9.02
CA GLY A 106 -3.93 3.47 -7.61
C GLY A 106 -5.33 3.87 -7.21
N ILE A 107 -5.80 3.41 -6.04
CA ILE A 107 -7.03 3.84 -5.43
C ILE A 107 -6.76 4.29 -3.98
N ASP A 108 -7.37 5.39 -3.59
CA ASP A 108 -7.34 5.87 -2.19
C ASP A 108 -8.69 6.43 -1.77
N LEU A 109 -9.01 6.29 -0.49
CA LEU A 109 -10.25 6.78 0.09
C LEU A 109 -10.29 8.32 0.17
N LEU A 110 -9.13 8.97 0.21
CA LEU A 110 -8.97 10.40 0.47
C LEU A 110 -8.73 11.18 -0.83
N PRO A 111 -9.67 12.05 -1.27
CA PRO A 111 -9.53 12.82 -2.50
C PRO A 111 -8.24 13.66 -2.55
N GLU A 112 -7.87 14.27 -1.42
CA GLU A 112 -6.64 15.08 -1.32
C GLU A 112 -5.36 14.27 -1.55
N ARG A 113 -5.37 12.97 -1.23
CA ARG A 113 -4.25 12.06 -1.52
C ARG A 113 -4.16 11.74 -3.00
N ILE A 114 -5.29 11.50 -3.64
CA ILE A 114 -5.37 11.29 -5.09
C ILE A 114 -4.90 12.54 -5.84
N GLU A 115 -5.29 13.75 -5.40
CA GLU A 115 -4.79 14.99 -6.00
C GLU A 115 -3.27 15.15 -5.84
N GLN A 116 -2.71 14.77 -4.71
CA GLN A 116 -1.26 14.72 -4.52
C GLN A 116 -0.60 13.70 -5.44
N ALA A 117 -1.16 12.49 -5.55
CA ALA A 117 -0.65 11.46 -6.44
C ALA A 117 -0.67 11.88 -7.91
N ARG A 118 -1.74 12.55 -8.37
CA ARG A 118 -1.84 13.10 -9.74
C ARG A 118 -0.75 14.11 -10.06
N LYS A 119 -0.30 14.90 -9.08
CA LYS A 119 0.80 15.87 -9.26
C LYS A 119 2.17 15.19 -9.31
N LEU A 120 2.32 14.04 -8.67
CA LEU A 120 3.61 13.36 -8.47
C LEU A 120 3.84 12.19 -9.42
N CYS A 121 2.79 11.55 -9.89
CA CYS A 121 2.88 10.44 -10.85
C CYS A 121 2.85 10.96 -12.29
N PRO A 122 3.57 10.31 -13.23
CA PRO A 122 3.51 10.68 -14.63
C PRO A 122 2.15 10.38 -15.27
N HIS A 123 1.89 11.03 -16.41
CA HIS A 123 0.73 10.70 -17.23
C HIS A 123 0.72 9.22 -17.61
N GLY A 124 -0.48 8.62 -17.67
CA GLY A 124 -0.69 7.21 -17.95
C GLY A 124 -1.01 6.38 -16.69
N VAL A 125 -0.52 6.78 -15.51
CA VAL A 125 -0.94 6.15 -14.24
C VAL A 125 -2.41 6.47 -13.97
N ARG A 126 -3.21 5.43 -13.69
CA ARG A 126 -4.64 5.58 -13.43
C ARG A 126 -4.89 5.71 -11.94
N LEU A 127 -5.51 6.83 -11.53
CA LEU A 127 -5.72 7.19 -10.13
C LEU A 127 -7.21 7.44 -9.88
N GLU A 128 -7.78 6.71 -8.94
CA GLU A 128 -9.19 6.75 -8.59
C GLU A 128 -9.38 7.06 -7.10
N CYS A 129 -10.38 7.91 -6.79
CA CYS A 129 -10.82 8.09 -5.41
C CYS A 129 -11.94 7.09 -5.13
N GLY A 130 -11.76 6.22 -4.13
CA GLY A 130 -12.76 5.19 -3.85
C GLY A 130 -12.40 4.30 -2.65
N ASN A 131 -13.36 3.43 -2.30
CA ASN A 131 -13.21 2.48 -1.21
C ASN A 131 -12.68 1.13 -1.72
N ALA A 132 -11.58 0.65 -1.14
CA ALA A 132 -10.99 -0.64 -1.48
C ALA A 132 -11.89 -1.86 -1.12
N ALA A 133 -12.94 -1.66 -0.33
CA ALA A 133 -13.94 -2.70 -0.05
C ALA A 133 -14.99 -2.87 -1.18
N ALA A 134 -14.92 -2.05 -2.25
CA ALA A 134 -15.80 -2.12 -3.43
C ALA A 134 -15.05 -1.60 -4.66
N LEU A 135 -14.11 -2.40 -5.18
CA LEU A 135 -13.29 -2.03 -6.33
C LEU A 135 -14.08 -2.07 -7.63
N GLY A 136 -14.04 -1.00 -8.42
CA GLY A 136 -14.71 -0.89 -9.73
C GLY A 136 -14.06 -1.70 -10.87
N PHE A 137 -13.04 -2.50 -10.58
CA PHE A 137 -12.31 -3.28 -11.57
C PHE A 137 -12.94 -4.66 -11.80
N PRO A 138 -12.85 -5.21 -13.03
CA PRO A 138 -13.29 -6.57 -13.31
C PRO A 138 -12.48 -7.62 -12.53
N ASP A 139 -13.04 -8.84 -12.41
CA ASP A 139 -12.35 -9.99 -11.85
C ASP A 139 -11.06 -10.30 -12.63
N ALA A 140 -10.05 -10.81 -11.95
CA ALA A 140 -8.80 -11.26 -12.56
C ALA A 140 -8.14 -10.24 -13.51
N SER A 141 -8.13 -8.95 -13.12
CA SER A 141 -7.61 -7.84 -13.94
C SER A 141 -6.13 -7.57 -13.71
N PHE A 142 -5.61 -7.88 -12.51
CA PHE A 142 -4.27 -7.47 -12.09
C PHE A 142 -3.35 -8.67 -11.84
N ASP A 143 -2.09 -8.50 -12.18
CA ASP A 143 -1.03 -9.47 -11.87
C ASP A 143 -0.53 -9.29 -10.44
N LEU A 144 -0.50 -8.03 -9.95
CA LEU A 144 -0.08 -7.65 -8.62
C LEU A 144 -1.10 -6.68 -8.00
N VAL A 145 -1.47 -6.91 -6.73
CA VAL A 145 -2.31 -6.00 -5.95
C VAL A 145 -1.58 -5.68 -4.65
N LEU A 146 -1.16 -4.44 -4.47
CA LEU A 146 -0.40 -3.99 -3.31
C LEU A 146 -1.29 -3.31 -2.27
N GLN A 147 -1.04 -3.60 -1.02
CA GLN A 147 -1.45 -2.77 0.12
C GLN A 147 -0.23 -2.41 0.99
N SER A 148 -0.19 -1.17 1.48
CA SER A 148 0.84 -0.70 2.40
C SER A 148 0.21 0.08 3.54
N THR A 149 0.18 -0.50 4.74
CA THR A 149 -0.41 0.08 5.97
C THR A 149 -1.90 0.43 5.88
N VAL A 150 -2.64 -0.29 5.03
CA VAL A 150 -4.09 -0.12 4.87
C VAL A 150 -4.84 -0.90 5.95
N PHE A 151 -4.55 -2.20 6.09
CA PHE A 151 -5.30 -3.06 7.01
C PHE A 151 -5.15 -2.67 8.47
N THR A 152 -3.99 -2.15 8.86
CA THR A 152 -3.81 -1.61 10.22
C THR A 152 -4.64 -0.36 10.48
N SER A 153 -5.01 0.39 9.45
CA SER A 153 -5.86 1.59 9.57
C SER A 153 -7.35 1.27 9.58
N ILE A 154 -7.75 0.06 9.20
CA ILE A 154 -9.14 -0.42 9.24
C ILE A 154 -9.35 -1.16 10.54
N LEU A 155 -10.19 -0.65 11.45
CA LEU A 155 -10.48 -1.31 12.73
C LEU A 155 -11.68 -2.25 12.63
N ASP A 156 -12.61 -2.01 11.69
CA ASP A 156 -13.76 -2.85 11.41
C ASP A 156 -13.34 -4.19 10.75
N PRO A 157 -13.61 -5.36 11.39
CA PRO A 157 -13.27 -6.65 10.83
C PRO A 157 -14.00 -6.99 9.53
N GLU A 158 -15.27 -6.56 9.37
CA GLU A 158 -16.03 -6.82 8.14
C GLU A 158 -15.43 -6.06 6.97
N MET A 159 -15.06 -4.81 7.17
CA MET A 159 -14.39 -4.00 6.14
C MET A 159 -13.05 -4.63 5.75
N ARG A 160 -12.25 -5.14 6.71
CA ARG A 160 -11.01 -5.87 6.41
C ARG A 160 -11.27 -7.09 5.52
N GLN A 161 -12.29 -7.90 5.85
CA GLN A 161 -12.65 -9.07 5.05
C GLN A 161 -13.06 -8.69 3.63
N ARG A 162 -13.87 -7.64 3.48
CA ARG A 162 -14.31 -7.16 2.15
C ARG A 162 -13.13 -6.65 1.32
N VAL A 163 -12.23 -5.85 1.92
CA VAL A 163 -11.02 -5.38 1.23
C VAL A 163 -10.16 -6.56 0.77
N ALA A 164 -9.94 -7.56 1.61
CA ALA A 164 -9.17 -8.74 1.26
C ALA A 164 -9.87 -9.56 0.14
N ALA A 165 -11.18 -9.71 0.20
CA ALA A 165 -11.98 -10.38 -0.84
C ALA A 165 -11.90 -9.65 -2.18
N GLU A 166 -12.00 -8.31 -2.19
CA GLU A 166 -11.86 -7.50 -3.38
C GLU A 166 -10.45 -7.58 -3.97
N MET A 167 -9.40 -7.53 -3.13
CA MET A 167 -8.02 -7.76 -3.58
C MET A 167 -7.90 -9.12 -4.30
N LEU A 168 -8.45 -10.18 -3.71
CA LEU A 168 -8.44 -11.51 -4.32
C LEU A 168 -9.30 -11.57 -5.59
N ARG A 169 -10.46 -10.93 -5.61
CA ARG A 169 -11.34 -10.92 -6.77
C ARG A 169 -10.65 -10.34 -8.01
N VAL A 170 -10.06 -9.16 -7.85
CA VAL A 170 -9.40 -8.45 -8.96
C VAL A 170 -8.04 -9.04 -9.33
N LEU A 171 -7.44 -9.85 -8.47
CA LEU A 171 -6.16 -10.53 -8.71
C LEU A 171 -6.36 -11.74 -9.63
N LYS A 172 -5.52 -11.87 -10.66
CA LYS A 172 -5.49 -13.03 -11.57
C LYS A 172 -5.14 -14.32 -10.81
N PRO A 173 -5.59 -15.49 -11.25
CA PRO A 173 -5.04 -16.77 -10.80
C PRO A 173 -3.51 -16.78 -10.99
N GLY A 174 -2.78 -17.25 -10.00
CA GLY A 174 -1.30 -17.21 -9.98
C GLY A 174 -0.68 -15.84 -9.72
N GLY A 175 -1.48 -14.77 -9.63
CA GLY A 175 -1.04 -13.43 -9.26
C GLY A 175 -0.71 -13.30 -7.77
N PHE A 176 -0.11 -12.17 -7.38
CA PHE A 176 0.34 -11.93 -6.00
C PHE A 176 -0.30 -10.69 -5.38
N ALA A 177 -0.88 -10.86 -4.19
CA ALA A 177 -1.11 -9.73 -3.31
C ALA A 177 0.18 -9.42 -2.53
N LEU A 178 0.62 -8.16 -2.60
CA LEU A 178 1.78 -7.66 -1.90
C LEU A 178 1.34 -7.05 -0.58
N TRP A 179 1.96 -7.49 0.50
CA TRP A 179 1.61 -7.10 1.85
C TRP A 179 2.75 -6.33 2.52
N TYR A 180 2.49 -5.11 2.97
CA TYR A 180 3.38 -4.40 3.89
C TYR A 180 2.55 -3.75 4.98
N ASP A 181 2.65 -4.28 6.22
CA ASP A 181 1.91 -3.73 7.35
C ASP A 181 2.54 -4.17 8.68
N PHE A 182 2.28 -3.42 9.76
CA PHE A 182 2.80 -3.79 11.06
C PHE A 182 1.90 -4.82 11.79
N PHE A 183 2.54 -5.67 12.59
CA PHE A 183 1.88 -6.76 13.32
C PHE A 183 1.82 -6.52 14.83
N VAL A 184 2.41 -5.43 15.31
CA VAL A 184 2.40 -4.99 16.72
C VAL A 184 1.47 -3.81 16.88
N ASP A 185 0.70 -3.81 17.96
CA ASP A 185 -0.15 -2.68 18.28
C ASP A 185 0.70 -1.48 18.74
N ASN A 186 0.28 -0.28 18.35
CA ASN A 186 0.88 0.96 18.84
C ASN A 186 0.03 1.54 19.98
N PRO A 187 0.44 1.39 21.25
CA PRO A 187 -0.37 1.85 22.38
C PRO A 187 -0.59 3.37 22.41
N ARG A 188 0.20 4.13 21.65
CA ARG A 188 0.08 5.60 21.54
C ARG A 188 -0.83 6.04 20.38
N ASN A 189 -1.33 5.11 19.59
CA ASN A 189 -2.17 5.42 18.44
C ASN A 189 -3.36 4.47 18.36
N PRO A 190 -4.52 4.84 18.93
CA PRO A 190 -5.72 4.03 18.93
C PRO A 190 -6.39 3.92 17.55
N ASP A 191 -5.97 4.76 16.58
CA ASP A 191 -6.52 4.75 15.22
C ASP A 191 -5.99 3.59 14.36
N VAL A 192 -5.09 2.76 14.92
CA VAL A 192 -4.50 1.65 14.20
C VAL A 192 -4.38 0.41 15.07
N ARG A 193 -4.48 -0.76 14.45
CA ARG A 193 -4.29 -2.07 15.08
C ARG A 193 -3.40 -2.97 14.23
N GLY A 194 -2.40 -3.60 14.82
CA GLY A 194 -1.51 -4.53 14.15
C GLY A 194 -2.26 -5.74 13.57
N VAL A 195 -1.82 -6.24 12.41
CA VAL A 195 -2.41 -7.41 11.74
C VAL A 195 -1.46 -8.59 11.85
N ARG A 196 -1.82 -9.57 12.67
CA ARG A 196 -0.98 -10.73 12.96
C ARG A 196 -1.09 -11.79 11.86
N ARG A 197 -0.07 -12.65 11.75
CA ARG A 197 0.01 -13.72 10.73
C ARG A 197 -1.24 -14.62 10.68
N ARG A 198 -1.86 -14.91 11.85
CA ARG A 198 -3.09 -15.70 11.91
C ARG A 198 -4.25 -14.99 11.19
N GLU A 199 -4.39 -13.69 11.41
CA GLU A 199 -5.42 -12.87 10.77
C GLU A 199 -5.20 -12.78 9.25
N ILE A 200 -3.94 -12.59 8.81
CA ILE A 200 -3.62 -12.58 7.36
C ILE A 200 -4.05 -13.90 6.71
N ARG A 201 -3.83 -15.05 7.36
CA ARG A 201 -4.30 -16.35 6.86
C ARG A 201 -5.83 -16.46 6.78
N GLN A 202 -6.55 -15.82 7.69
CA GLN A 202 -8.02 -15.79 7.67
C GLN A 202 -8.56 -14.86 6.56
N LEU A 203 -7.87 -13.75 6.30
CA LEU A 203 -8.22 -12.80 5.24
C LEU A 203 -7.97 -13.36 3.84
N PHE A 204 -6.96 -14.22 3.67
CA PHE A 204 -6.55 -14.80 2.39
C PHE A 204 -6.63 -16.34 2.41
N PRO A 205 -7.83 -16.93 2.54
CA PRO A 205 -8.00 -18.37 2.61
C PRO A 205 -7.57 -19.03 1.29
N GLY A 206 -6.96 -20.20 1.38
CA GLY A 206 -6.52 -20.96 0.21
C GLY A 206 -5.28 -20.43 -0.51
N CYS A 207 -4.74 -19.27 -0.10
CA CYS A 207 -3.56 -18.68 -0.72
C CYS A 207 -2.26 -19.20 -0.09
N GLN A 208 -1.17 -19.20 -0.87
CA GLN A 208 0.18 -19.44 -0.36
C GLN A 208 0.73 -18.12 0.21
N ILE A 209 1.12 -18.11 1.48
CA ILE A 209 1.50 -16.89 2.20
C ILE A 209 2.96 -16.94 2.63
N HIS A 210 3.77 -16.03 2.09
CA HIS A 210 5.18 -15.86 2.36
C HIS A 210 5.42 -14.52 3.04
N LEU A 211 5.72 -14.51 4.34
CA LEU A 211 5.94 -13.30 5.14
C LEU A 211 7.35 -13.26 5.70
N ARG A 212 8.00 -12.11 5.59
CA ARG A 212 9.28 -11.78 6.23
C ARG A 212 9.08 -10.66 7.25
N HIS A 213 9.79 -10.73 8.37
CA HIS A 213 9.88 -9.61 9.30
C HIS A 213 10.80 -8.54 8.72
N ILE A 214 10.37 -7.31 8.77
CA ILE A 214 11.11 -6.16 8.21
C ILE A 214 10.82 -4.91 9.03
N THR A 215 11.59 -3.87 8.81
CA THR A 215 11.43 -2.56 9.41
C THR A 215 11.58 -2.58 10.91
N LEU A 216 12.70 -2.06 11.40
CA LEU A 216 12.94 -1.87 12.82
C LEU A 216 11.80 -1.09 13.47
N ALA A 217 11.49 -1.42 14.73
CA ALA A 217 10.55 -0.64 15.52
C ALA A 217 10.85 0.86 15.37
N PRO A 218 9.85 1.70 15.01
CA PRO A 218 10.10 3.10 14.64
C PRO A 218 10.91 3.91 15.66
N PRO A 219 10.76 3.74 17.00
CA PRO A 219 11.61 4.43 17.96
C PRO A 219 13.08 4.02 17.84
N ILE A 220 13.35 2.72 17.67
CA ILE A 220 14.71 2.18 17.53
C ILE A 220 15.30 2.60 16.19
N GLY A 221 14.54 2.42 15.10
CA GLY A 221 14.97 2.80 13.76
C GLY A 221 15.36 4.27 13.66
N ARG A 222 14.57 5.18 14.26
CA ARG A 222 14.86 6.61 14.29
C ARG A 222 16.13 6.94 15.07
N LEU A 223 16.31 6.33 16.23
CA LEU A 223 17.50 6.53 17.04
C LEU A 223 18.75 6.06 16.31
N VAL A 224 18.75 4.79 15.89
CA VAL A 224 19.94 4.13 15.33
C VAL A 224 20.25 4.64 13.93
N GLY A 225 19.26 4.84 13.08
CA GLY A 225 19.46 5.25 11.70
C GLY A 225 20.02 6.66 11.55
N HIS A 226 19.80 7.52 12.57
CA HIS A 226 20.43 8.85 12.61
C HIS A 226 21.94 8.79 12.90
N TYR A 227 22.37 7.85 13.75
CA TYR A 227 23.76 7.79 14.20
C TYR A 227 24.62 6.81 13.37
N SER A 228 24.08 5.68 12.93
CA SER A 228 24.83 4.65 12.24
C SER A 228 23.97 3.79 11.32
N PRO A 229 24.07 3.98 9.99
CA PRO A 229 23.47 3.08 9.01
C PRO A 229 23.90 1.61 9.17
N PHE A 230 25.16 1.38 9.56
CA PHE A 230 25.69 0.04 9.78
C PHE A 230 24.97 -0.68 10.93
N VAL A 231 24.81 0.01 12.08
CA VAL A 231 24.09 -0.56 13.23
C VAL A 231 22.61 -0.77 12.89
N TYR A 232 21.99 0.14 12.13
CA TYR A 232 20.64 -0.05 11.60
C TYR A 232 20.53 -1.35 10.80
N MET A 233 21.42 -1.56 9.83
CA MET A 233 21.46 -2.76 8.99
C MET A 233 21.67 -4.06 9.81
N LEU A 234 22.56 -4.03 10.80
CA LEU A 234 22.83 -5.18 11.66
C LEU A 234 21.59 -5.55 12.49
N LEU A 235 20.92 -4.57 13.10
CA LEU A 235 19.72 -4.78 13.89
C LEU A 235 18.53 -5.22 13.03
N SER A 236 18.35 -4.64 11.85
CA SER A 236 17.27 -5.04 10.94
C SER A 236 17.43 -6.47 10.42
N ARG A 237 18.67 -6.92 10.22
CA ARG A 237 18.97 -8.31 9.85
C ARG A 237 18.61 -9.34 10.92
N SER A 238 18.69 -8.98 12.20
CA SER A 238 18.31 -9.88 13.29
C SER A 238 16.82 -10.26 13.27
N LYS A 239 15.97 -9.44 12.62
CA LYS A 239 14.50 -9.57 12.50
C LYS A 239 13.74 -9.53 13.85
N ILE A 240 14.42 -9.60 15.00
CA ILE A 240 13.82 -9.65 16.33
C ILE A 240 13.13 -8.32 16.69
N LEU A 241 13.78 -7.21 16.31
CA LEU A 241 13.29 -5.85 16.59
C LEU A 241 12.43 -5.28 15.46
N CYS A 242 12.11 -6.09 14.45
CA CYS A 242 11.25 -5.68 13.35
C CYS A 242 9.77 -5.76 13.75
N THR A 243 8.98 -4.80 13.26
CA THR A 243 7.57 -4.66 13.63
C THR A 243 6.61 -4.81 12.46
N HIS A 244 7.11 -4.97 11.25
CA HIS A 244 6.30 -5.11 10.04
C HIS A 244 6.48 -6.48 9.39
N TYR A 245 5.43 -6.92 8.71
CA TYR A 245 5.53 -7.98 7.69
C TYR A 245 5.66 -7.35 6.31
N LEU A 246 6.62 -7.85 5.54
CA LEU A 246 6.62 -7.75 4.09
C LEU A 246 6.30 -9.13 3.53
N GLY A 247 5.39 -9.22 2.56
CA GLY A 247 4.98 -10.52 2.08
C GLY A 247 4.41 -10.56 0.68
N LEU A 248 4.44 -11.77 0.14
CA LEU A 248 3.75 -12.17 -1.07
C LEU A 248 2.68 -13.21 -0.71
N ILE A 249 1.46 -12.97 -1.15
CA ILE A 249 0.31 -13.84 -0.98
C ILE A 249 -0.12 -14.26 -2.38
N LYS A 250 0.21 -15.49 -2.76
CA LYS A 250 -0.08 -16.03 -4.09
C LYS A 250 -1.51 -16.58 -4.12
N LYS A 251 -2.31 -16.10 -5.07
CA LYS A 251 -3.62 -16.65 -5.38
C LYS A 251 -3.44 -17.95 -6.18
N ASN A 252 -4.05 -19.02 -5.73
CA ASN A 252 -4.06 -20.31 -6.45
C ASN A 252 -4.90 -20.22 -7.72
#